data_3ee409ca527e1d9d3e1dcc2913f8d908
#
_entry.id   3ee409ca527e1d9d3e1dcc2913f8d908
#
_cell.length_a   1.000
_cell.length_b   1.000
_cell.length_c   1.000
_cell.angle_alpha   90.00
_cell.angle_beta   90.00
_cell.angle_gamma   90.00
#
_symmetry.space_group_name_H-M   'P 1'
#
loop_
_entity.id
_entity.type
_entity.pdbx_description
1 polymer ?
#
loop_
_entity_poly.entity_id
_entity_poly.type
_entity_poly.pdbx_seq_one_letter_code
_entity_poly.pdbx_strand_id
1 'polypeptide(L)'
;MGYRSEVRFVVALPSEAERNAVMALYSMHPLVQEHDMATDWTPYEVMAQVYHRDAGVPMYLLSYDDTGVKWYDSYEDVQAVMHMEELLDSLEGRCYAYRFIRIGEDDSDIECKTHCSEDDMGEQMYEYLSEVMYTEINLVFDIKQIEA
;
A
#
# COMPACT_ATOMS: atom_id res chain seq x y z
N MET A 1 9.02 14.83 -22.90
CA MET A 1 8.01 13.89 -22.42
C MET A 1 8.70 12.67 -21.84
N GLY A 2 8.38 12.30 -20.64
CA GLY A 2 8.91 11.09 -20.01
C GLY A 2 7.90 9.95 -20.08
N TYR A 3 8.38 8.75 -19.82
CA TYR A 3 7.54 7.56 -19.67
C TYR A 3 6.69 7.71 -18.39
N ARG A 4 5.38 7.49 -18.51
CA ARG A 4 4.46 7.69 -17.41
C ARG A 4 3.85 6.37 -16.94
N SER A 5 3.51 6.33 -15.67
CA SER A 5 2.98 5.15 -15.01
C SER A 5 1.74 5.47 -14.19
N GLU A 6 0.93 4.47 -13.96
CA GLU A 6 -0.11 4.47 -12.94
C GLU A 6 0.41 3.63 -11.78
N VAL A 7 0.33 4.16 -10.57
CA VAL A 7 0.84 3.47 -9.37
C VAL A 7 -0.20 3.46 -8.25
N ARG A 8 -0.20 2.39 -7.48
CA ARG A 8 -0.95 2.30 -6.23
C ARG A 8 -0.15 1.48 -5.23
N PHE A 9 -0.07 2.01 -4.03
CA PHE A 9 0.62 1.37 -2.91
C PHE A 9 -0.34 1.35 -1.74
N VAL A 10 -0.70 0.16 -1.26
CA VAL A 10 -1.61 0.02 -0.12
C VAL A 10 -0.92 -0.75 0.99
N VAL A 11 -1.04 -0.22 2.19
CA VAL A 11 -0.52 -0.82 3.41
C VAL A 11 -1.70 -1.23 4.28
N ALA A 12 -1.67 -2.43 4.84
CA ALA A 12 -2.68 -2.93 5.76
C ALA A 12 -2.05 -3.16 7.14
N LEU A 13 -2.76 -2.71 8.17
CA LEU A 13 -2.34 -2.80 9.57
C LEU A 13 -3.51 -3.31 10.41
N PRO A 14 -3.22 -3.97 11.55
CA PRO A 14 -4.27 -4.64 12.33
C PRO A 14 -5.05 -3.72 13.26
N SER A 15 -4.59 -2.49 13.48
CA SER A 15 -5.27 -1.55 14.37
C SER A 15 -5.06 -0.12 13.93
N GLU A 16 -5.96 0.75 14.35
CA GLU A 16 -5.86 2.19 14.11
C GLU A 16 -4.59 2.76 14.75
N ALA A 17 -4.26 2.31 15.97
CA ALA A 17 -3.07 2.77 16.67
C ALA A 17 -1.79 2.44 15.89
N GLU A 18 -1.71 1.25 15.31
CA GLU A 18 -0.54 0.87 14.51
C GLU A 18 -0.49 1.63 13.18
N ARG A 19 -1.64 1.86 12.56
CA ARG A 19 -1.71 2.69 11.35
C ARG A 19 -1.19 4.10 11.63
N ASN A 20 -1.64 4.69 12.73
CA ASN A 20 -1.21 6.03 13.11
C ASN A 20 0.27 6.07 13.47
N ALA A 21 0.79 5.04 14.14
CA ALA A 21 2.21 4.94 14.48
C ALA A 21 3.08 4.83 13.23
N VAL A 22 2.68 4.01 12.27
CA VAL A 22 3.40 3.87 10.98
C VAL A 22 3.42 5.21 10.24
N MET A 23 2.28 5.89 10.17
CA MET A 23 2.21 7.18 9.49
C MET A 23 3.07 8.24 10.19
N ALA A 24 3.11 8.24 11.52
CA ALA A 24 3.96 9.16 12.28
C ALA A 24 5.43 8.92 11.98
N LEU A 25 5.87 7.66 11.97
CA LEU A 25 7.26 7.32 11.63
C LEU A 25 7.59 7.67 10.17
N TYR A 26 6.69 7.37 9.25
CA TYR A 26 6.86 7.72 7.84
C TYR A 26 7.05 9.22 7.65
N SER A 27 6.24 10.01 8.34
CA SER A 27 6.26 11.48 8.24
C SER A 27 7.54 12.11 8.78
N MET A 28 8.35 11.36 9.51
CA MET A 28 9.63 11.87 10.03
C MET A 28 10.75 11.85 9.01
N HIS A 29 10.61 11.13 7.91
CA HIS A 29 11.65 11.03 6.90
C HIS A 29 11.83 12.37 6.17
N PRO A 30 13.08 12.84 5.96
CA PRO A 30 13.32 14.15 5.32
C PRO A 30 12.69 14.32 3.94
N LEU A 31 12.76 13.32 3.08
CA LEU A 31 12.17 13.40 1.75
C LEU A 31 10.65 13.44 1.81
N VAL A 32 10.05 12.72 2.75
CA VAL A 32 8.60 12.74 2.96
C VAL A 32 8.15 14.15 3.37
N GLN A 33 8.91 14.80 4.26
CA GLN A 33 8.63 16.16 4.70
C GLN A 33 8.81 17.17 3.57
N GLU A 34 9.91 17.06 2.84
CA GLU A 34 10.24 17.97 1.75
C GLU A 34 9.17 17.97 0.64
N HIS A 35 8.68 16.80 0.29
CA HIS A 35 7.68 16.63 -0.76
C HIS A 35 6.23 16.59 -0.24
N ASP A 36 6.05 16.80 1.07
CA ASP A 36 4.74 16.75 1.73
C ASP A 36 3.98 15.45 1.40
N MET A 37 4.70 14.36 1.32
CA MET A 37 4.19 13.10 0.81
C MET A 37 3.23 12.42 1.78
N ALA A 38 3.32 12.72 3.08
CA ALA A 38 2.43 12.13 4.09
C ALA A 38 0.96 12.44 3.81
N THR A 39 0.66 13.62 3.25
CA THR A 39 -0.72 14.04 2.99
C THR A 39 -1.35 13.33 1.79
N ASP A 40 -0.54 12.67 0.97
CA ASP A 40 -1.02 11.96 -0.22
C ASP A 40 -1.52 10.54 0.09
N TRP A 41 -1.30 10.06 1.31
CA TRP A 41 -1.80 8.76 1.74
C TRP A 41 -3.19 8.90 2.34
N THR A 42 -4.12 8.09 1.83
CA THR A 42 -5.52 8.12 2.29
C THR A 42 -5.77 6.95 3.24
N PRO A 43 -6.28 7.22 4.45
CA PRO A 43 -6.63 6.14 5.38
C PRO A 43 -8.00 5.55 5.07
N TYR A 44 -8.12 4.23 5.25
CA TYR A 44 -9.37 3.50 5.16
C TYR A 44 -9.51 2.56 6.35
N GLU A 45 -10.75 2.27 6.72
CA GLU A 45 -11.08 1.22 7.67
C GLU A 45 -12.04 0.26 6.98
N VAL A 46 -11.71 -1.03 7.01
CA VAL A 46 -12.51 -2.03 6.32
C VAL A 46 -12.77 -3.22 7.23
N MET A 47 -13.90 -3.89 7.00
CA MET A 47 -14.20 -5.18 7.59
C MET A 47 -14.03 -6.21 6.50
N ALA A 48 -12.85 -6.83 6.45
CA ALA A 48 -12.48 -7.74 5.38
C ALA A 48 -13.07 -9.12 5.60
N GLN A 49 -13.64 -9.69 4.55
CA GLN A 49 -13.98 -11.11 4.53
C GLN A 49 -12.78 -11.85 4.00
N VAL A 50 -12.13 -12.62 4.85
CA VAL A 50 -10.96 -13.41 4.46
C VAL A 50 -11.29 -14.89 4.49
N TYR A 51 -10.60 -15.63 3.65
CA TYR A 51 -10.80 -17.07 3.52
C TYR A 51 -10.58 -17.77 4.87
N HIS A 52 -11.42 -18.74 5.19
CA HIS A 52 -11.40 -19.49 6.45
C HIS A 52 -11.82 -18.73 7.71
N ARG A 53 -12.45 -17.55 7.56
CA ARG A 53 -13.00 -16.80 8.69
C ARG A 53 -14.47 -16.55 8.48
N ASP A 54 -15.31 -16.98 9.41
CA ASP A 54 -16.75 -16.75 9.36
C ASP A 54 -17.09 -15.29 9.68
N ALA A 55 -16.34 -14.70 10.59
CA ALA A 55 -16.48 -13.29 10.95
C ALA A 55 -15.48 -12.44 10.16
N GLY A 56 -15.87 -11.22 9.84
CA GLY A 56 -14.96 -10.27 9.20
C GLY A 56 -13.77 -9.93 10.08
N VAL A 57 -12.67 -9.55 9.44
CA VAL A 57 -11.45 -9.12 10.12
C VAL A 57 -11.28 -7.62 9.91
N PRO A 58 -11.23 -6.82 10.98
CA PRO A 58 -11.01 -5.38 10.82
C PRO A 58 -9.57 -5.13 10.34
N MET A 59 -9.44 -4.28 9.34
CA MET A 59 -8.15 -3.88 8.79
C MET A 59 -8.10 -2.38 8.62
N TYR A 60 -6.95 -1.79 8.84
CA TYR A 60 -6.73 -0.35 8.78
C TYR A 60 -5.70 -0.08 7.71
N LEU A 61 -6.12 0.61 6.65
CA LEU A 61 -5.35 0.75 5.43
C LEU A 61 -4.82 2.16 5.25
N LEU A 62 -3.69 2.26 4.57
CA LEU A 62 -3.15 3.49 4.01
C LEU A 62 -2.95 3.27 2.53
N SER A 63 -3.49 4.16 1.70
CA SER A 63 -3.40 4.01 0.24
C SER A 63 -2.81 5.27 -0.39
N TYR A 64 -1.79 5.06 -1.22
CA TYR A 64 -1.23 6.07 -2.11
C TYR A 64 -1.54 5.67 -3.54
N ASP A 65 -2.02 6.61 -4.36
CA ASP A 65 -2.22 6.37 -5.77
C ASP A 65 -1.89 7.61 -6.60
N ASP A 66 -1.41 7.39 -7.80
CA ASP A 66 -1.15 8.45 -8.76
C ASP A 66 -1.26 7.88 -10.18
N THR A 67 -1.69 8.73 -11.11
CA THR A 67 -1.82 8.37 -12.53
C THR A 67 -1.04 9.35 -13.38
N GLY A 68 -0.44 8.85 -14.46
CA GLY A 68 0.33 9.70 -15.36
C GLY A 68 1.59 10.28 -14.73
N VAL A 69 2.16 9.58 -13.75
CA VAL A 69 3.34 10.03 -13.01
C VAL A 69 4.62 9.50 -13.68
N LYS A 70 5.65 10.32 -13.67
CA LYS A 70 6.98 9.89 -14.08
C LYS A 70 7.63 9.13 -12.92
N TRP A 71 7.58 7.81 -12.98
CA TRP A 71 8.01 6.95 -11.89
C TRP A 71 9.41 6.43 -12.14
N TYR A 72 10.41 7.24 -11.80
CA TYR A 72 11.82 6.88 -11.91
C TYR A 72 12.45 6.80 -10.53
N ASP A 73 13.22 5.74 -10.27
CA ASP A 73 13.83 5.47 -8.97
C ASP A 73 14.77 6.58 -8.50
N SER A 74 15.31 7.36 -9.44
CA SER A 74 16.19 8.48 -9.11
C SER A 74 15.46 9.74 -8.64
N TYR A 75 14.13 9.78 -8.80
CA TYR A 75 13.35 10.94 -8.38
C TYR A 75 13.07 10.88 -6.87
N GLU A 76 13.26 12.03 -6.21
CA GLU A 76 13.10 12.11 -4.75
C GLU A 76 11.66 11.88 -4.29
N ASP A 77 10.67 12.29 -5.07
CA ASP A 77 9.26 12.04 -4.74
C ASP A 77 8.94 10.53 -4.78
N VAL A 78 9.49 9.81 -5.76
CA VAL A 78 9.35 8.36 -5.83
C VAL A 78 10.05 7.71 -4.63
N GLN A 79 11.25 8.16 -4.29
CA GLN A 79 11.98 7.66 -3.12
C GLN A 79 11.20 7.92 -1.84
N ALA A 80 10.53 9.06 -1.72
CA ALA A 80 9.69 9.37 -0.57
C ALA A 80 8.52 8.40 -0.44
N VAL A 81 7.83 8.06 -1.53
CA VAL A 81 6.74 7.08 -1.50
C VAL A 81 7.30 5.71 -1.11
N MET A 82 8.37 5.27 -1.73
CA MET A 82 8.93 3.93 -1.51
C MET A 82 9.63 3.79 -0.15
N HIS A 83 9.87 4.88 0.56
CA HIS A 83 10.34 4.82 1.93
C HIS A 83 9.36 4.03 2.83
N MET A 84 8.07 4.02 2.50
CA MET A 84 7.09 3.23 3.24
C MET A 84 7.46 1.74 3.24
N GLU A 85 7.92 1.21 2.11
CA GLU A 85 8.38 -0.19 2.01
C GLU A 85 9.57 -0.44 2.94
N GLU A 86 10.57 0.43 2.90
CA GLU A 86 11.75 0.31 3.75
C GLU A 86 11.38 0.37 5.23
N LEU A 87 10.48 1.28 5.58
CA LEU A 87 10.03 1.43 6.96
C LEU A 87 9.35 0.16 7.46
N LEU A 88 8.40 -0.38 6.70
CA LEU A 88 7.66 -1.58 7.09
C LEU A 88 8.59 -2.79 7.22
N ASP A 89 9.51 -2.96 6.29
CA ASP A 89 10.46 -4.08 6.32
C ASP A 89 11.42 -3.98 7.51
N SER A 90 11.59 -2.79 8.08
CA SER A 90 12.45 -2.57 9.25
C SER A 90 11.74 -2.77 10.59
N LEU A 91 10.41 -2.88 10.60
CA LEU A 91 9.61 -3.00 11.83
C LEU A 91 9.53 -4.45 12.31
N GLU A 92 10.48 -4.84 13.14
CA GLU A 92 10.49 -6.18 13.72
C GLU A 92 9.34 -6.38 14.72
N GLY A 93 8.72 -7.58 14.67
CA GLY A 93 7.67 -7.95 15.60
C GLY A 93 6.33 -7.27 15.36
N ARG A 94 6.18 -6.54 14.27
CA ARG A 94 4.93 -5.88 13.91
C ARG A 94 4.18 -6.66 12.84
N CYS A 95 2.83 -6.62 12.91
CA CYS A 95 1.97 -7.22 11.89
C CYS A 95 1.71 -6.19 10.81
N TYR A 96 2.00 -6.55 9.57
CA TYR A 96 1.73 -5.68 8.42
C TYR A 96 1.62 -6.49 7.14
N ALA A 97 1.00 -5.87 6.14
CA ALA A 97 1.09 -6.32 4.75
C ALA A 97 1.09 -5.09 3.85
N TYR A 98 1.70 -5.21 2.69
CA TYR A 98 1.59 -4.16 1.67
C TYR A 98 1.56 -4.79 0.28
N ARG A 99 0.96 -4.04 -0.65
CA ARG A 99 0.96 -4.38 -2.06
C ARG A 99 1.18 -3.13 -2.87
N PHE A 100 2.19 -3.16 -3.73
CA PHE A 100 2.53 -2.09 -4.66
C PHE A 100 2.35 -2.60 -6.08
N ILE A 101 1.63 -1.84 -6.89
CA ILE A 101 1.46 -2.14 -8.31
C ILE A 101 1.75 -0.89 -9.13
N ARG A 102 2.57 -1.04 -10.16
CA ARG A 102 2.83 -0.02 -11.16
C ARG A 102 2.53 -0.58 -12.54
N ILE A 103 1.78 0.19 -13.32
CA ILE A 103 1.51 -0.12 -14.73
C ILE A 103 2.10 1.02 -15.55
N GLY A 104 3.01 0.69 -16.48
CA GLY A 104 3.60 1.65 -17.40
C GLY A 104 2.71 1.92 -18.62
N GLU A 105 3.23 2.72 -19.53
CA GLU A 105 2.51 3.03 -20.79
C GLU A 105 2.35 1.81 -21.69
N ASP A 106 3.29 0.87 -21.60
CA ASP A 106 3.16 -0.41 -22.27
C ASP A 106 2.40 -1.36 -21.35
N ASP A 107 1.33 -1.96 -21.83
CA ASP A 107 0.45 -2.85 -21.05
C ASP A 107 1.18 -4.04 -20.44
N SER A 108 2.31 -4.44 -21.01
CA SER A 108 3.14 -5.53 -20.50
C SER A 108 4.11 -5.06 -19.40
N ASP A 109 4.28 -3.75 -19.22
CA ASP A 109 5.17 -3.20 -18.19
C ASP A 109 4.44 -3.07 -16.86
N ILE A 110 4.41 -4.17 -16.13
CA ILE A 110 3.74 -4.25 -14.83
C ILE A 110 4.75 -4.64 -13.78
N GLU A 111 4.82 -3.86 -12.71
CA GLU A 111 5.60 -4.17 -11.53
C GLU A 111 4.65 -4.42 -10.36
N CYS A 112 4.81 -5.54 -9.68
CA CYS A 112 3.98 -5.89 -8.54
C CYS A 112 4.85 -6.44 -7.42
N LYS A 113 4.73 -5.84 -6.23
CA LYS A 113 5.41 -6.30 -5.02
C LYS A 113 4.37 -6.47 -3.93
N THR A 114 4.33 -7.66 -3.33
CA THR A 114 3.43 -7.93 -2.21
C THR A 114 4.22 -8.64 -1.12
N HIS A 115 4.09 -8.14 0.11
CA HIS A 115 4.83 -8.69 1.23
C HIS A 115 4.02 -8.56 2.51
N CYS A 116 4.27 -9.42 3.48
CA CYS A 116 3.63 -9.35 4.79
C CYS A 116 4.57 -9.85 5.88
N SER A 117 4.23 -9.53 7.12
CA SER A 117 4.88 -10.11 8.29
C SER A 117 4.58 -11.60 8.38
N GLU A 118 5.51 -12.34 9.01
CA GLU A 118 5.39 -13.81 9.13
C GLU A 118 4.51 -14.20 10.32
N ASP A 119 3.22 -13.87 10.24
CA ASP A 119 2.24 -14.21 11.25
C ASP A 119 0.87 -14.37 10.59
N ASP A 120 -0.06 -14.92 11.34
CA ASP A 120 -1.40 -15.25 10.84
C ASP A 120 -2.14 -14.00 10.35
N MET A 121 -2.07 -12.91 11.12
CA MET A 121 -2.72 -11.65 10.73
C MET A 121 -2.07 -11.03 9.49
N GLY A 122 -0.75 -11.08 9.38
CA GLY A 122 -0.04 -10.61 8.19
C GLY A 122 -0.48 -11.37 6.94
N GLU A 123 -0.61 -12.69 7.04
CA GLU A 123 -1.06 -13.52 5.93
C GLU A 123 -2.50 -13.21 5.51
N GLN A 124 -3.38 -12.94 6.46
CA GLN A 124 -4.76 -12.55 6.18
C GLN A 124 -4.81 -11.22 5.44
N MET A 125 -4.02 -10.25 5.86
CA MET A 125 -3.93 -8.95 5.20
C MET A 125 -3.33 -9.07 3.79
N TYR A 126 -2.33 -9.92 3.63
CA TYR A 126 -1.73 -10.23 2.32
C TYR A 126 -2.79 -10.77 1.35
N GLU A 127 -3.56 -11.74 1.80
CA GLU A 127 -4.63 -12.35 1.02
C GLU A 127 -5.68 -11.31 0.60
N TYR A 128 -6.10 -10.48 1.55
CA TYR A 128 -7.06 -9.42 1.30
C TYR A 128 -6.56 -8.44 0.24
N LEU A 129 -5.33 -7.94 0.38
CA LEU A 129 -4.77 -6.99 -0.59
C LEU A 129 -4.66 -7.61 -1.98
N SER A 130 -4.35 -8.89 -2.07
CA SER A 130 -4.26 -9.58 -3.34
C SER A 130 -5.61 -9.74 -4.03
N GLU A 131 -6.71 -9.75 -3.26
CA GLU A 131 -8.06 -9.82 -3.82
C GLU A 131 -8.59 -8.47 -4.29
N VAL A 132 -8.24 -7.39 -3.59
CA VAL A 132 -8.81 -6.07 -3.87
C VAL A 132 -7.94 -5.20 -4.79
N MET A 133 -6.66 -5.55 -4.94
CA MET A 133 -5.74 -4.85 -5.83
C MET A 133 -5.27 -5.80 -6.91
N TYR A 134 -5.66 -5.55 -8.14
CA TYR A 134 -5.27 -6.39 -9.27
C TYR A 134 -5.25 -5.57 -10.56
N THR A 135 -4.68 -6.15 -11.59
CA THR A 135 -4.61 -5.52 -12.89
C THR A 135 -5.47 -6.30 -13.88
N GLU A 136 -6.30 -5.60 -14.62
CA GLU A 136 -6.99 -6.11 -15.80
C GLU A 136 -6.58 -5.22 -16.96
N ILE A 137 -7.46 -4.30 -17.38
CA ILE A 137 -7.11 -3.26 -18.33
C ILE A 137 -6.47 -2.09 -17.59
N ASN A 138 -6.94 -1.83 -16.37
CA ASN A 138 -6.45 -0.79 -15.50
C ASN A 138 -6.18 -1.38 -14.12
N LEU A 139 -5.45 -0.62 -13.30
CA LEU A 139 -5.25 -0.97 -11.90
C LEU A 139 -6.57 -0.85 -11.15
N VAL A 140 -7.00 -1.95 -10.54
CA VAL A 140 -8.26 -2.00 -9.79
C VAL A 140 -7.98 -2.07 -8.30
N PHE A 141 -8.66 -1.21 -7.55
CA PHE A 141 -8.68 -1.27 -6.10
C PHE A 141 -10.13 -1.24 -5.65
N ASP A 142 -10.69 -2.42 -5.40
CA ASP A 142 -12.10 -2.58 -5.09
C ASP A 142 -12.33 -2.77 -3.59
N ILE A 143 -12.35 -1.65 -2.87
CA ILE A 143 -12.58 -1.63 -1.44
C ILE A 143 -14.06 -1.75 -1.07
N LYS A 144 -14.96 -1.47 -2.00
CA LYS A 144 -16.41 -1.40 -1.71
C LYS A 144 -17.03 -2.74 -1.37
N GLN A 145 -16.44 -3.84 -1.82
CA GLN A 145 -16.95 -5.19 -1.58
C GLN A 145 -16.83 -5.61 -0.12
N ILE A 146 -16.00 -4.94 0.65
CA ILE A 146 -15.58 -5.40 1.97
C ILE A 146 -15.68 -4.33 3.04
N GLU A 147 -16.07 -3.13 2.66
CA GLU A 147 -16.31 -2.04 3.60
C GLU A 147 -17.52 -2.35 4.46
N ALA A 148 -17.35 -2.24 5.76
CA ALA A 148 -18.42 -2.52 6.71
C ALA A 148 -19.51 -1.45 6.72
#